data_6b338f5bfd3828e62a3f534c0d746079
#
_entry.id   6b338f5bfd3828e62a3f534c0d746079
#
_cell.length_a   1.000
_cell.length_b   1.000
_cell.length_c   1.000
_cell.angle_alpha   90.00
_cell.angle_beta   90.00
_cell.angle_gamma   90.00
#
_symmetry.space_group_name_H-M   'P 1'
#
loop_
_entity.id
_entity.type
_entity.pdbx_description
1 polymer ?
#
loop_
_entity_poly.entity_id
_entity_poly.type
_entity_poly.pdbx_seq_one_letter_code
_entity_poly.pdbx_strand_id
1 'polypeptide(L)'
;LGDVYKRQIVYNPKDSKSYLYLAKIFKNEENKTELEKNINTVLLLEPNNEEAMYLLIDIELERSNFSKAEELREDFKKICSNLCDKIASINKRLKEFEKKDAS
;
A
#
# COMPACT_ATOMS: atom_id res chain seq x y z
N LEU A 1 -17.80 -7.66 8.30
CA LEU A 1 -17.23 -6.32 8.03
C LEU A 1 -17.03 -6.08 6.54
N GLY A 2 -16.44 -7.04 5.82
CA GLY A 2 -16.20 -6.90 4.40
C GLY A 2 -17.46 -6.74 3.56
N ASP A 3 -18.57 -7.33 3.99
CA ASP A 3 -19.83 -7.31 3.24
C ASP A 3 -20.41 -5.90 3.12
N VAL A 4 -20.25 -5.07 4.14
CA VAL A 4 -20.73 -3.68 4.13
C VAL A 4 -20.00 -2.89 3.02
N TYR A 5 -18.68 -3.02 2.94
CA TYR A 5 -17.87 -2.30 1.96
C TYR A 5 -18.09 -2.85 0.55
N LYS A 6 -18.30 -4.15 0.39
CA LYS A 6 -18.62 -4.75 -0.90
C LYS A 6 -19.94 -4.23 -1.45
N ARG A 7 -20.97 -4.08 -0.60
CA ARG A 7 -22.24 -3.49 -0.99
C ARG A 7 -22.06 -2.03 -1.41
N GLN A 8 -21.25 -1.28 -0.67
CA GLN A 8 -20.95 0.12 -0.97
C GLN A 8 -20.34 0.26 -2.37
N ILE A 9 -19.44 -0.64 -2.73
CA ILE A 9 -18.78 -0.66 -4.04
C ILE A 9 -19.80 -0.94 -5.16
N VAL A 10 -20.78 -1.82 -4.94
CA VAL A 10 -21.83 -2.12 -5.92
C VAL A 10 -22.64 -0.85 -6.24
N TYR A 11 -22.96 -0.06 -5.22
CA TYR A 11 -23.70 1.18 -5.39
C TYR A 11 -22.84 2.35 -5.86
N ASN A 12 -21.58 2.35 -5.47
CA ASN A 12 -20.65 3.42 -5.85
C ASN A 12 -19.28 2.82 -6.14
N PRO A 13 -19.06 2.32 -7.37
CA PRO A 13 -17.80 1.65 -7.73
C PRO A 13 -16.58 2.57 -7.76
N LYS A 14 -16.79 3.89 -7.62
CA LYS A 14 -15.68 4.86 -7.55
C LYS A 14 -15.40 5.33 -6.12
N ASP A 15 -15.95 4.63 -5.12
CA ASP A 15 -15.71 4.95 -3.72
C ASP A 15 -14.38 4.35 -3.26
N SER A 16 -13.31 5.12 -3.41
CA SER A 16 -11.95 4.70 -3.03
C SER A 16 -11.84 4.29 -1.57
N LYS A 17 -12.60 4.92 -0.68
CA LYS A 17 -12.57 4.61 0.75
C LYS A 17 -12.99 3.17 1.03
N SER A 18 -14.02 2.68 0.32
CA SER A 18 -14.48 1.30 0.49
C SER A 18 -13.41 0.30 0.07
N TYR A 19 -12.72 0.54 -1.04
CA TYR A 19 -11.61 -0.31 -1.47
C TYR A 19 -10.46 -0.27 -0.46
N LEU A 20 -10.18 0.90 0.13
CA LEU A 20 -9.12 1.02 1.12
C LEU A 20 -9.44 0.23 2.39
N TYR A 21 -10.68 0.29 2.87
CA TYR A 21 -11.11 -0.50 4.02
C TYR A 21 -11.05 -2.00 3.74
N LEU A 22 -11.45 -2.43 2.53
CA LEU A 22 -11.32 -3.83 2.13
C LEU A 22 -9.85 -4.25 2.11
N ALA A 23 -8.97 -3.40 1.61
CA ALA A 23 -7.53 -3.68 1.61
C ALA A 23 -7.03 -3.94 3.04
N LYS A 24 -7.44 -3.12 4.01
CA LYS A 24 -7.06 -3.29 5.41
C LYS A 24 -7.59 -4.59 6.00
N ILE A 25 -8.81 -4.98 5.65
CA ILE A 25 -9.39 -6.23 6.09
C ILE A 25 -8.58 -7.41 5.54
N PHE A 26 -8.26 -7.39 4.24
CA PHE A 26 -7.46 -8.44 3.62
C PHE A 26 -6.04 -8.50 4.16
N LYS A 27 -5.47 -7.36 4.56
CA LYS A 27 -4.17 -7.33 5.22
C LYS A 27 -4.22 -8.11 6.54
N ASN A 28 -5.25 -7.89 7.34
CA ASN A 28 -5.43 -8.61 8.60
C ASN A 28 -5.67 -10.10 8.39
N GLU A 29 -6.30 -10.48 7.29
CA GLU A 29 -6.54 -11.87 6.92
C GLU A 29 -5.35 -12.52 6.21
N GLU A 30 -4.29 -11.77 5.99
CA GLU A 30 -3.09 -12.21 5.27
C GLU A 30 -3.37 -12.65 3.83
N ASN A 31 -4.42 -12.11 3.23
CA ASN A 31 -4.76 -12.37 1.83
C ASN A 31 -4.09 -11.32 0.93
N LYS A 32 -2.84 -11.59 0.56
CA LYS A 32 -2.01 -10.63 -0.20
C LYS A 32 -2.55 -10.33 -1.60
N THR A 33 -3.12 -11.31 -2.26
CA THR A 33 -3.68 -11.13 -3.61
C THR A 33 -4.82 -10.12 -3.61
N GLU A 34 -5.78 -10.30 -2.70
CA GLU A 34 -6.92 -9.39 -2.60
C GLU A 34 -6.50 -8.02 -2.04
N LEU A 35 -5.54 -8.00 -1.11
CA LEU A 35 -4.97 -6.77 -0.59
C LEU A 35 -4.41 -5.92 -1.73
N GLU A 36 -3.53 -6.50 -2.55
CA GLU A 36 -2.89 -5.78 -3.66
C GLU A 36 -3.91 -5.30 -4.69
N LYS A 37 -4.87 -6.15 -5.02
CA LYS A 37 -5.93 -5.82 -5.97
C LYS A 37 -6.71 -4.57 -5.52
N ASN A 38 -7.10 -4.52 -4.25
CA ASN A 38 -7.85 -3.39 -3.71
C ASN A 38 -7.00 -2.13 -3.61
N ILE A 39 -5.72 -2.25 -3.23
CA ILE A 39 -4.80 -1.11 -3.20
C ILE A 39 -4.62 -0.52 -4.58
N ASN A 40 -4.43 -1.36 -5.60
CA ASN A 40 -4.28 -0.89 -6.98
C ASN A 40 -5.53 -0.16 -7.46
N THR A 41 -6.71 -0.62 -7.05
CA THR A 41 -7.96 0.07 -7.37
C THR A 41 -8.02 1.45 -6.71
N VAL A 42 -7.62 1.55 -5.43
CA VAL A 42 -7.56 2.84 -4.74
C VAL A 42 -6.64 3.81 -5.49
N LEU A 43 -5.44 3.35 -5.88
CA LEU A 43 -4.47 4.20 -6.57
C LEU A 43 -4.91 4.57 -7.98
N LEU A 44 -5.73 3.74 -8.62
CA LEU A 44 -6.31 4.07 -9.90
C LEU A 44 -7.33 5.21 -9.76
N LEU A 45 -8.13 5.19 -8.70
CA LEU A 45 -9.14 6.22 -8.42
C LEU A 45 -8.53 7.47 -7.81
N GLU A 46 -7.54 7.29 -6.94
CA GLU A 46 -6.85 8.38 -6.23
C GLU A 46 -5.34 8.14 -6.25
N PRO A 47 -4.64 8.59 -7.31
CA PRO A 47 -3.19 8.36 -7.42
C PRO A 47 -2.37 8.94 -6.27
N ASN A 48 -2.90 9.95 -5.58
CA ASN A 48 -2.21 10.62 -4.48
C ASN A 48 -2.64 10.11 -3.10
N ASN A 49 -3.30 8.95 -3.04
CA ASN A 49 -3.69 8.37 -1.75
C ASN A 49 -2.45 7.82 -1.06
N GLU A 50 -1.97 8.54 -0.04
CA GLU A 50 -0.71 8.20 0.63
C GLU A 50 -0.78 6.89 1.41
N GLU A 51 -1.92 6.58 2.00
CA GLU A 51 -2.10 5.34 2.74
C GLU A 51 -2.01 4.12 1.83
N ALA A 52 -2.68 4.19 0.66
CA ALA A 52 -2.61 3.12 -0.33
C ALA A 52 -1.20 2.95 -0.88
N MET A 53 -0.50 4.05 -1.14
CA MET A 53 0.88 4.02 -1.61
C MET A 53 1.80 3.36 -0.57
N TYR A 54 1.63 3.71 0.71
CA TYR A 54 2.41 3.12 1.79
C TYR A 54 2.15 1.60 1.89
N LEU A 55 0.90 1.17 1.77
CA LEU A 55 0.56 -0.26 1.80
C LEU A 55 1.17 -1.00 0.62
N LEU A 56 1.23 -0.37 -0.55
CA LEU A 56 1.87 -0.98 -1.72
C LEU A 56 3.38 -1.12 -1.50
N ILE A 57 4.04 -0.11 -0.93
CA ILE A 57 5.46 -0.18 -0.58
C ILE A 57 5.71 -1.34 0.37
N ASP A 58 4.85 -1.50 1.38
CA ASP A 58 4.94 -2.58 2.34
C ASP A 58 4.89 -3.95 1.65
N ILE A 59 3.98 -4.12 0.71
CA ILE A 59 3.87 -5.36 -0.08
C ILE A 59 5.16 -5.63 -0.85
N GLU A 60 5.71 -4.62 -1.51
CA GLU A 60 6.91 -4.77 -2.32
C GLU A 60 8.13 -5.10 -1.45
N LEU A 61 8.23 -4.50 -0.26
CA LEU A 61 9.29 -4.83 0.69
C LEU A 61 9.18 -6.27 1.19
N GLU A 62 7.97 -6.74 1.49
CA GLU A 62 7.76 -8.13 1.91
C GLU A 62 8.13 -9.14 0.82
N ARG A 63 7.95 -8.76 -0.44
CA ARG A 63 8.32 -9.58 -1.60
C ARG A 63 9.79 -9.47 -1.97
N SER A 64 10.55 -8.69 -1.24
CA SER A 64 11.96 -8.38 -1.54
C SER A 64 12.15 -7.71 -2.90
N ASN A 65 11.13 -7.00 -3.36
CA ASN A 65 11.18 -6.25 -4.60
C ASN A 65 11.67 -4.82 -4.31
N PHE A 66 12.96 -4.70 -3.99
CA PHE A 66 13.55 -3.46 -3.44
C PHE A 66 13.60 -2.33 -4.45
N SER A 67 13.90 -2.62 -5.72
CA SER A 67 13.91 -1.59 -6.76
C SER A 67 12.54 -0.94 -6.90
N LYS A 68 11.48 -1.74 -6.87
CA LYS A 68 10.12 -1.23 -6.95
C LYS A 68 9.75 -0.45 -5.70
N ALA A 69 10.17 -0.94 -4.53
CA ALA A 69 9.92 -0.25 -3.27
C ALA A 69 10.61 1.12 -3.23
N GLU A 70 11.84 1.24 -3.74
CA GLU A 70 12.56 2.51 -3.83
C GLU A 70 11.85 3.49 -4.77
N GLU A 71 11.40 3.01 -5.91
CA GLU A 71 10.66 3.81 -6.88
C GLU A 71 9.37 4.36 -6.27
N LEU A 72 8.60 3.49 -5.61
CA LEU A 72 7.36 3.88 -4.94
C LEU A 72 7.61 4.83 -3.77
N ARG A 73 8.75 4.66 -3.07
CA ARG A 73 9.12 5.57 -1.98
C ARG A 73 9.30 7.00 -2.51
N GLU A 74 9.95 7.16 -3.68
CA GLU A 74 10.10 8.47 -4.28
C GLU A 74 8.76 9.09 -4.64
N ASP A 75 7.83 8.30 -5.16
CA ASP A 75 6.48 8.76 -5.42
C ASP A 75 5.76 9.14 -4.12
N PHE A 76 5.92 8.34 -3.07
CA PHE A 76 5.35 8.59 -1.76
C PHE A 76 5.83 9.91 -1.16
N LYS A 77 7.11 10.23 -1.31
CA LYS A 77 7.68 11.49 -0.84
C LYS A 77 6.99 12.72 -1.46
N LYS A 78 6.55 12.58 -2.70
CA LYS A 78 5.90 13.67 -3.42
C LYS A 78 4.44 13.89 -2.97
N ILE A 79 3.77 12.85 -2.52
CA ILE A 79 2.33 12.91 -2.22
C ILE A 79 2.01 12.90 -0.72
N CYS A 80 2.94 12.49 0.13
CA CYS A 80 2.66 12.36 1.56
C CYS A 80 2.36 13.72 2.20
N SER A 81 1.46 13.70 3.18
CA SER A 81 1.14 14.87 4.01
C SER A 81 1.07 14.46 5.48
N ASN A 82 0.33 13.40 5.79
CA ASN A 82 0.16 12.91 7.15
C ASN A 82 1.06 11.73 7.48
N LEU A 83 1.54 11.00 6.46
CA LEU A 83 2.32 9.77 6.64
C LEU A 83 3.78 9.93 6.24
N CYS A 84 4.29 11.16 6.12
CA CYS A 84 5.69 11.41 5.75
C CYS A 84 6.68 10.81 6.76
N ASP A 85 6.27 10.64 8.00
CA ASP A 85 7.07 9.98 9.04
C ASP A 85 7.37 8.51 8.71
N LYS A 86 6.56 7.89 7.86
CA LYS A 86 6.77 6.50 7.43
C LYS A 86 8.00 6.33 6.52
N ILE A 87 8.48 7.42 5.94
CA ILE A 87 9.69 7.39 5.07
C ILE A 87 10.89 6.86 5.84
N ALA A 88 11.06 7.26 7.10
CA ALA A 88 12.16 6.78 7.94
C ALA A 88 12.09 5.26 8.13
N SER A 89 10.90 4.73 8.36
CA SER A 89 10.68 3.28 8.49
C SER A 89 10.99 2.53 7.19
N ILE A 90 10.54 3.07 6.06
CA ILE A 90 10.82 2.50 4.73
C ILE A 90 12.33 2.44 4.49
N ASN A 91 13.01 3.55 4.75
CA ASN A 91 14.46 3.64 4.56
C ASN A 91 15.21 2.63 5.42
N LYS A 92 14.77 2.46 6.66
CA LYS A 92 15.36 1.48 7.58
C LYS A 92 15.22 0.06 7.03
N ARG A 93 14.04 -0.30 6.55
CA ARG A 93 13.79 -1.61 5.98
C ARG A 93 14.64 -1.87 4.74
N LEU A 94 14.78 -0.86 3.87
CA LEU A 94 15.63 -0.96 2.68
C LEU A 94 17.09 -1.16 3.05
N LYS A 95 17.59 -0.46 4.06
CA LYS A 95 18.98 -0.61 4.54
C LYS A 95 19.23 -1.99 5.14
N GLU A 96 18.28 -2.52 5.89
CA GLU A 96 18.42 -3.85 6.49
C GLU A 96 18.56 -4.93 5.42
N PHE A 97 17.82 -4.81 4.32
CA PHE A 97 17.91 -5.74 3.22
C PHE A 97 19.23 -5.60 2.45
N GLU A 98 19.70 -4.40 2.24
CA GLU A 98 21.03 -4.17 1.61
C GLU A 98 22.15 -4.83 2.41
N LYS A 99 22.10 -4.75 3.74
CA LYS A 99 23.09 -5.40 4.60
C LYS A 99 23.05 -6.91 4.48
N LYS A 100 21.86 -7.51 4.36
CA LYS A 100 21.73 -8.95 4.18
C LYS A 100 22.29 -9.41 2.85
N ASP A 101 22.08 -8.63 1.79
CA ASP A 101 22.59 -8.95 0.46
C ASP A 101 24.10 -8.77 0.38
N ALA A 102 24.67 -7.87 1.18
CA ALA A 102 26.11 -7.60 1.21
C ALA A 102 26.88 -8.64 2.04
N SER A 103 26.22 -9.43 2.85
CA SER A 103 26.83 -10.46 3.67
C SER A 103 26.75 -11.84 3.03
#